data_755c418b17d132106d05afafb0b9758b
#
_entry.id   755c418b17d132106d05afafb0b9758b
#
_cell.length_a   1.000
_cell.length_b   1.000
_cell.length_c   1.000
_cell.angle_alpha   90.00
_cell.angle_beta   90.00
_cell.angle_gamma   90.00
#
_symmetry.space_group_name_H-M   'P 1'
#
loop_
_entity.id
_entity.type
_entity.pdbx_description
1 polymer ?
#
loop_
_entity_poly.entity_id
_entity_poly.type
_entity_poly.pdbx_seq_one_letter_code
_entity_poly.pdbx_strand_id
1 'polypeptide(L)'
;GLDAEDSVLLESADITTRNGLQSVAVLRASVRVTCTGSRVEVQPLTPSDEVIAANLGLEDYRVGEGIYEFPASNAADERERLTAPSSADVLRALTTRAGYGNEDFPFLAGGFAYDYLDSFEQLPPVADGPNTYPDFQFVLAEVLLRVNHETSTAYLAGVDAAGEGIDLEPLASLIDGPVPAYEPTTGSAERAVVKATVPDADFRAQVEDLKEHITNGDIYQVVPARAFTAECADPFGAYRRLRESNPSPYMFYLRNPGYELFGASPESNLKFNHATRQVELYPIAGTRPRGLNPDGTVNHELDTRMELQLRTDAKEVAEHTMLVDLARNDMARVAEPRTRRVRELLQVDRYSRVMHLVSRVTATLASDLDALDAYRACMNMGTLTGAPK
;
A
#
# COMPACT_ATOMS: atom_id res chain seq x y z
N GLY A 1 17.15 -5.36 13.97
CA GLY A 1 16.39 -5.57 12.76
C GLY A 1 15.71 -4.28 12.31
N LEU A 2 14.54 -3.94 12.83
CA LEU A 2 13.79 -2.72 12.44
C LEU A 2 14.45 -1.40 12.90
N ASP A 3 15.54 -1.43 13.61
CA ASP A 3 16.35 -0.24 13.95
C ASP A 3 17.29 0.19 12.82
N ALA A 4 17.49 -0.69 11.83
CA ALA A 4 18.30 -0.38 10.65
C ALA A 4 17.46 0.37 9.60
N GLU A 5 18.14 1.25 8.85
CA GLU A 5 17.57 1.83 7.63
C GLU A 5 17.25 0.73 6.61
N ASP A 6 16.40 1.02 5.66
CA ASP A 6 15.93 0.08 4.63
C ASP A 6 15.25 -1.18 5.20
N SER A 7 14.58 -1.03 6.34
CA SER A 7 13.77 -2.07 6.94
C SER A 7 12.26 -1.83 6.74
N VAL A 8 11.51 -2.91 6.61
CA VAL A 8 10.07 -2.86 6.39
C VAL A 8 9.38 -3.90 7.25
N LEU A 9 8.31 -3.51 7.92
CA LEU A 9 7.40 -4.40 8.62
C LEU A 9 6.00 -4.27 8.02
N LEU A 10 5.42 -5.38 7.59
CA LEU A 10 4.05 -5.51 7.12
C LEU A 10 3.32 -6.47 8.04
N GLU A 11 2.25 -6.02 8.68
CA GLU A 11 1.50 -6.83 9.65
C GLU A 11 0.02 -6.89 9.32
N SER A 12 -0.59 -8.03 9.64
CA SER A 12 -2.04 -8.16 9.77
C SER A 12 -2.41 -8.19 11.25
N ALA A 13 -3.07 -7.16 11.75
CA ALA A 13 -3.35 -7.01 13.17
C ALA A 13 -4.82 -7.18 13.57
N ASP A 14 -5.77 -7.14 12.65
CA ASP A 14 -7.19 -7.41 12.92
C ASP A 14 -7.56 -8.86 12.59
N ILE A 15 -7.96 -9.59 13.65
CA ILE A 15 -8.10 -11.06 13.64
C ILE A 15 -9.53 -11.51 13.33
N THR A 16 -10.53 -10.65 13.42
CA THR A 16 -11.93 -11.10 13.49
C THR A 16 -12.59 -11.42 12.15
N THR A 17 -12.02 -10.97 11.03
CA THR A 17 -12.72 -10.99 9.74
C THR A 17 -12.02 -11.75 8.61
N ARG A 18 -10.76 -12.15 8.74
CA ARG A 18 -10.01 -12.81 7.65
C ARG A 18 -9.10 -13.93 8.16
N ASN A 19 -9.06 -15.04 7.42
CA ASN A 19 -8.09 -16.13 7.60
C ASN A 19 -6.74 -15.73 7.01
N GLY A 20 -5.64 -16.25 7.55
CA GLY A 20 -4.30 -16.09 6.99
C GLY A 20 -3.55 -14.87 7.49
N LEU A 21 -3.63 -14.61 8.78
CA LEU A 21 -2.91 -13.53 9.46
C LEU A 21 -1.40 -13.79 9.44
N GLN A 22 -0.70 -12.99 8.68
CA GLN A 22 0.75 -13.09 8.54
C GLN A 22 1.39 -11.72 8.78
N SER A 23 2.59 -11.74 9.35
CA SER A 23 3.49 -10.59 9.34
C SER A 23 4.74 -10.94 8.57
N VAL A 24 5.27 -9.98 7.84
CA VAL A 24 6.52 -10.09 7.09
C VAL A 24 7.39 -8.90 7.43
N ALA A 25 8.63 -9.16 7.85
CA ALA A 25 9.62 -8.10 8.05
C ALA A 25 10.82 -8.31 7.13
N VAL A 26 11.20 -7.26 6.40
CA VAL A 26 12.50 -7.16 5.74
C VAL A 26 13.49 -6.69 6.80
N LEU A 27 14.36 -7.62 7.25
CA LEU A 27 15.37 -7.33 8.28
C LEU A 27 16.70 -6.86 7.69
N ARG A 28 16.97 -7.23 6.45
CA ARG A 28 18.10 -6.78 5.65
C ARG A 28 17.67 -6.69 4.20
N ALA A 29 17.97 -5.56 3.57
CA ALA A 29 17.73 -5.32 2.16
C ALA A 29 19.06 -5.38 1.41
N SER A 30 19.00 -5.86 0.15
CA SER A 30 20.12 -5.91 -0.77
C SER A 30 20.20 -4.66 -1.65
N VAL A 31 19.06 -4.17 -2.11
CA VAL A 31 18.98 -3.03 -3.02
C VAL A 31 17.85 -2.12 -2.58
N ARG A 32 18.09 -0.81 -2.65
CA ARG A 32 17.04 0.21 -2.60
C ARG A 32 16.81 0.79 -3.97
N VAL A 33 15.55 0.93 -4.36
CA VAL A 33 15.11 1.54 -5.62
C VAL A 33 14.28 2.76 -5.32
N THR A 34 14.67 3.90 -5.88
CA THR A 34 13.96 5.17 -5.69
C THR A 34 13.64 5.78 -7.05
N CYS A 35 12.37 6.13 -7.28
CA CYS A 35 11.92 6.81 -8.49
C CYS A 35 11.51 8.26 -8.17
N THR A 36 11.98 9.19 -9.00
CA THR A 36 11.55 10.59 -8.99
C THR A 36 11.39 11.06 -10.42
N GLY A 37 10.17 11.31 -10.84
CA GLY A 37 9.81 11.61 -12.21
C GLY A 37 10.17 10.47 -13.17
N SER A 38 10.96 10.77 -14.18
CA SER A 38 11.45 9.80 -15.18
C SER A 38 12.66 9.00 -14.72
N ARG A 39 13.29 9.39 -13.59
CA ARG A 39 14.56 8.85 -13.12
C ARG A 39 14.38 7.83 -12.01
N VAL A 40 15.04 6.68 -12.18
CA VAL A 40 15.10 5.62 -11.19
C VAL A 40 16.55 5.40 -10.77
N GLU A 41 16.78 5.45 -9.46
CA GLU A 41 18.07 5.14 -8.86
C GLU A 41 17.98 3.76 -8.19
N VAL A 42 18.91 2.89 -8.54
CA VAL A 42 19.09 1.54 -7.99
C VAL A 42 20.37 1.54 -7.19
N GLN A 43 20.25 1.54 -5.89
CA GLN A 43 21.37 1.61 -4.95
C GLN A 43 21.62 0.26 -4.32
N PRO A 44 22.79 -0.39 -4.59
CA PRO A 44 23.21 -1.55 -3.83
C PRO A 44 23.44 -1.14 -2.35
N LEU A 45 23.01 -1.99 -1.43
CA LEU A 45 23.16 -1.77 0.02
C LEU A 45 24.28 -2.64 0.60
N THR A 46 24.69 -3.67 -0.12
CA THR A 46 25.83 -4.52 0.22
C THR A 46 26.76 -4.67 -1.00
N PRO A 47 28.06 -4.95 -0.81
CA PRO A 47 28.98 -5.12 -1.94
C PRO A 47 28.62 -6.27 -2.88
N SER A 48 27.99 -7.33 -2.39
CA SER A 48 27.53 -8.46 -3.20
C SER A 48 26.39 -8.09 -4.17
N ASP A 49 25.70 -6.98 -3.93
CA ASP A 49 24.50 -6.58 -4.67
C ASP A 49 24.80 -5.68 -5.87
N GLU A 50 26.06 -5.24 -6.03
CA GLU A 50 26.50 -4.56 -7.25
C GLU A 50 26.21 -5.39 -8.52
N VAL A 51 26.26 -6.73 -8.40
CA VAL A 51 25.95 -7.66 -9.49
C VAL A 51 24.48 -7.54 -9.92
N ILE A 52 23.54 -7.40 -8.98
CA ILE A 52 22.12 -7.23 -9.30
C ILE A 52 21.91 -5.89 -10.02
N ALA A 53 22.42 -4.81 -9.45
CA ALA A 53 22.28 -3.47 -10.01
C ALA A 53 22.92 -3.34 -11.40
N ALA A 54 23.96 -4.11 -11.68
CA ALA A 54 24.66 -4.10 -12.98
C ALA A 54 23.96 -4.90 -14.07
N ASN A 55 23.10 -5.88 -13.75
CA ASN A 55 22.57 -6.86 -14.69
C ASN A 55 21.03 -6.80 -14.87
N LEU A 56 20.45 -5.63 -14.76
CA LEU A 56 18.99 -5.48 -14.92
C LEU A 56 18.51 -5.65 -16.37
N GLY A 57 19.41 -5.62 -17.36
CA GLY A 57 19.08 -5.75 -18.80
C GLY A 57 18.25 -4.57 -19.30
N LEU A 58 18.54 -3.38 -18.78
CA LEU A 58 17.89 -2.11 -19.09
C LEU A 58 18.93 -1.09 -19.62
N GLU A 59 19.90 -1.57 -20.37
CA GLU A 59 21.05 -0.80 -20.89
C GLU A 59 20.61 0.40 -21.70
N ASP A 60 19.53 0.29 -22.47
CA ASP A 60 18.99 1.37 -23.32
C ASP A 60 18.47 2.57 -22.51
N TYR A 61 18.17 2.36 -21.24
CA TYR A 61 17.66 3.38 -20.32
C TYR A 61 18.71 3.81 -19.29
N ARG A 62 19.88 3.22 -19.30
CA ARG A 62 20.94 3.49 -18.32
C ARG A 62 21.68 4.77 -18.66
N VAL A 63 21.60 5.77 -17.79
CA VAL A 63 22.26 7.08 -17.94
C VAL A 63 23.45 7.29 -16.99
N GLY A 64 23.64 6.37 -16.04
CA GLY A 64 24.73 6.39 -15.06
C GLY A 64 24.84 5.07 -14.30
N GLU A 65 25.76 4.99 -13.37
CA GLU A 65 25.88 3.84 -12.49
C GLU A 65 24.66 3.73 -11.58
N GLY A 66 23.91 2.64 -11.71
CA GLY A 66 22.65 2.43 -10.99
C GLY A 66 21.55 3.44 -11.31
N ILE A 67 21.69 4.24 -12.38
CA ILE A 67 20.73 5.29 -12.73
C ILE A 67 20.13 5.01 -14.10
N TYR A 68 18.77 4.98 -14.12
CA TYR A 68 17.97 4.72 -15.30
C TYR A 68 17.02 5.89 -15.55
N GLU A 69 16.78 6.23 -16.81
CA GLU A 69 15.84 7.28 -17.19
C GLU A 69 14.92 6.78 -18.29
N PHE A 70 13.62 6.94 -18.07
CA PHE A 70 12.58 6.44 -18.97
C PHE A 70 11.86 7.60 -19.64
N PRO A 71 11.63 7.52 -20.97
CA PRO A 71 10.88 8.55 -21.66
C PRO A 71 9.41 8.51 -21.26
N ALA A 72 8.78 9.66 -21.19
CA ALA A 72 7.34 9.74 -21.06
C ALA A 72 6.66 9.15 -22.32
N SER A 73 5.64 8.34 -22.13
CA SER A 73 4.86 7.82 -23.25
C SER A 73 3.93 8.89 -23.79
N ASN A 74 4.01 9.17 -25.08
CA ASN A 74 3.10 10.07 -25.81
C ASN A 74 2.01 9.32 -26.60
N ALA A 75 1.84 8.03 -26.37
CA ALA A 75 0.83 7.23 -27.04
C ALA A 75 -0.58 7.76 -26.74
N ALA A 76 -1.40 7.91 -27.78
CA ALA A 76 -2.79 8.32 -27.63
C ALA A 76 -3.66 7.20 -27.05
N ASP A 77 -3.33 5.95 -27.39
CA ASP A 77 -4.01 4.76 -26.86
C ASP A 77 -3.58 4.49 -25.43
N GLU A 78 -4.55 4.26 -24.56
CA GLU A 78 -4.34 4.03 -23.14
C GLU A 78 -3.56 2.73 -22.85
N ARG A 79 -3.84 1.66 -23.60
CA ARG A 79 -3.14 0.40 -23.44
C ARG A 79 -1.69 0.50 -23.88
N GLU A 80 -1.43 1.23 -24.98
CA GLU A 80 -0.07 1.52 -25.42
C GLU A 80 0.70 2.32 -24.37
N ARG A 81 0.06 3.31 -23.73
CA ARG A 81 0.71 4.04 -22.60
C ARG A 81 1.00 3.13 -21.42
N LEU A 82 0.06 2.26 -21.07
CA LEU A 82 0.22 1.35 -19.94
C LEU A 82 1.39 0.36 -20.14
N THR A 83 1.56 -0.15 -21.36
CA THR A 83 2.60 -1.13 -21.70
C THR A 83 3.91 -0.52 -22.23
N ALA A 84 3.96 0.80 -22.38
CA ALA A 84 5.18 1.49 -22.78
C ALA A 84 6.29 1.31 -21.73
N PRO A 85 7.57 1.33 -22.15
CA PRO A 85 8.69 1.34 -21.22
C PRO A 85 8.55 2.45 -20.17
N SER A 86 8.78 2.09 -18.91
CA SER A 86 8.52 2.99 -17.79
C SER A 86 9.42 2.69 -16.59
N SER A 87 9.43 3.58 -15.62
CA SER A 87 10.13 3.40 -14.35
C SER A 87 9.79 2.07 -13.63
N ALA A 88 8.59 1.51 -13.87
CA ALA A 88 8.19 0.20 -13.34
C ALA A 88 9.04 -0.97 -13.89
N ASP A 89 9.73 -0.80 -15.03
CA ASP A 89 10.55 -1.86 -15.63
C ASP A 89 11.76 -2.21 -14.75
N VAL A 90 12.24 -1.27 -13.94
CA VAL A 90 13.27 -1.55 -12.94
C VAL A 90 12.75 -2.54 -11.89
N LEU A 91 11.52 -2.35 -11.40
CA LEU A 91 10.90 -3.28 -10.45
C LEU A 91 10.64 -4.66 -11.08
N ARG A 92 10.24 -4.68 -12.36
CA ARG A 92 10.10 -5.92 -13.15
C ARG A 92 11.44 -6.67 -13.27
N ALA A 93 12.48 -5.94 -13.62
CA ALA A 93 13.81 -6.52 -13.78
C ALA A 93 14.30 -7.13 -12.46
N LEU A 94 14.14 -6.45 -11.36
CA LEU A 94 14.50 -6.96 -10.03
C LEU A 94 13.72 -8.21 -9.64
N THR A 95 12.45 -8.32 -10.01
CA THR A 95 11.63 -9.49 -9.67
C THR A 95 11.81 -10.67 -10.62
N THR A 96 12.28 -10.44 -11.85
CA THR A 96 12.42 -11.50 -12.87
C THR A 96 13.87 -11.89 -13.15
N ARG A 97 14.83 -11.00 -12.90
CA ARG A 97 16.24 -11.15 -13.26
C ARG A 97 17.20 -11.15 -12.08
N ALA A 98 16.69 -11.03 -10.87
CA ALA A 98 17.52 -11.03 -9.66
C ALA A 98 18.32 -12.32 -9.42
N GLY A 99 18.15 -13.32 -10.29
CA GLY A 99 18.97 -14.54 -10.30
C GLY A 99 18.55 -15.60 -9.30
N TYR A 100 17.61 -15.32 -8.41
CA TYR A 100 17.09 -16.28 -7.44
C TYR A 100 15.57 -16.37 -7.51
N GLY A 101 15.05 -17.58 -7.38
CA GLY A 101 13.62 -17.84 -7.33
C GLY A 101 13.34 -19.02 -6.41
N ASN A 102 12.72 -18.74 -5.29
CA ASN A 102 12.14 -19.71 -4.39
C ASN A 102 10.80 -19.15 -3.89
N GLU A 103 10.15 -19.79 -2.93
CA GLU A 103 8.83 -19.34 -2.44
C GLU A 103 8.86 -17.98 -1.77
N ASP A 104 10.00 -17.54 -1.23
CA ASP A 104 10.16 -16.31 -0.49
C ASP A 104 10.78 -15.18 -1.33
N PHE A 105 11.58 -15.48 -2.32
CA PHE A 105 12.36 -14.52 -3.10
C PHE A 105 12.20 -14.68 -4.63
N PRO A 106 12.29 -13.57 -5.39
CA PRO A 106 12.53 -12.19 -4.93
C PRO A 106 11.34 -11.58 -4.20
N PHE A 107 11.60 -10.73 -3.21
CA PHE A 107 10.57 -10.00 -2.47
C PHE A 107 10.89 -8.50 -2.42
N LEU A 108 10.02 -7.69 -3.02
CA LEU A 108 10.09 -6.23 -2.96
C LEU A 108 9.07 -5.70 -1.95
N ALA A 109 9.53 -4.86 -1.04
CA ALA A 109 8.68 -4.16 -0.09
C ALA A 109 8.90 -2.65 -0.17
N GLY A 110 7.84 -1.86 -0.13
CA GLY A 110 7.91 -0.41 -0.26
C GLY A 110 6.55 0.18 -0.60
N GLY A 111 6.55 1.34 -1.26
CA GLY A 111 5.32 2.03 -1.62
C GLY A 111 5.44 2.89 -2.86
N PHE A 112 4.31 3.09 -3.49
CA PHE A 112 4.10 4.11 -4.53
C PHE A 112 3.45 5.34 -3.89
N ALA A 113 3.91 6.54 -4.28
CA ALA A 113 3.21 7.76 -3.96
C ALA A 113 1.88 7.84 -4.71
N TYR A 114 0.98 8.66 -4.21
CA TYR A 114 -0.26 8.99 -4.91
C TYR A 114 0.02 9.57 -6.30
N ASP A 115 1.01 10.47 -6.38
CA ASP A 115 1.39 11.21 -7.59
C ASP A 115 2.15 10.37 -8.62
N TYR A 116 2.47 9.10 -8.33
CA TYR A 116 3.05 8.19 -9.32
C TYR A 116 2.17 8.06 -10.57
N LEU A 117 0.88 8.37 -10.46
CA LEU A 117 -0.08 8.43 -11.55
C LEU A 117 0.40 9.37 -12.68
N ASP A 118 1.08 10.47 -12.37
CA ASP A 118 1.61 11.44 -13.34
C ASP A 118 2.66 10.83 -14.29
N SER A 119 3.24 9.70 -13.91
CA SER A 119 4.22 8.99 -14.74
C SER A 119 3.62 8.28 -15.96
N PHE A 120 2.30 8.06 -16.00
CA PHE A 120 1.63 7.33 -17.09
C PHE A 120 0.26 7.91 -17.50
N GLU A 121 -0.27 8.90 -16.78
CA GLU A 121 -1.47 9.64 -17.19
C GLU A 121 -1.12 11.10 -17.46
N GLN A 122 -1.84 11.72 -18.37
CA GLN A 122 -1.65 13.14 -18.70
C GLN A 122 -2.59 13.98 -17.81
N LEU A 123 -2.06 14.45 -16.69
CA LEU A 123 -2.81 15.25 -15.74
C LEU A 123 -2.39 16.72 -15.80
N PRO A 124 -3.28 17.65 -15.42
CA PRO A 124 -2.90 19.05 -15.24
C PRO A 124 -1.79 19.17 -14.18
N PRO A 125 -0.80 20.07 -14.39
CA PRO A 125 0.25 20.27 -13.40
C PRO A 125 -0.33 20.76 -12.07
N VAL A 126 0.13 20.13 -10.99
CA VAL A 126 -0.24 20.47 -9.61
C VAL A 126 0.93 21.20 -8.96
N ALA A 127 0.63 22.17 -8.09
CA ALA A 127 1.67 22.84 -7.33
C ALA A 127 2.36 21.88 -6.36
N ASP A 128 3.67 22.07 -6.18
CA ASP A 128 4.46 21.30 -5.24
C ASP A 128 3.86 21.41 -3.83
N GLY A 129 3.65 20.25 -3.21
CA GLY A 129 3.16 20.13 -1.84
C GLY A 129 4.29 19.89 -0.83
N PRO A 130 3.97 19.80 0.46
CA PRO A 130 4.94 19.49 1.50
C PRO A 130 5.39 18.01 1.48
N ASN A 131 4.80 17.17 0.63
CA ASN A 131 5.16 15.77 0.51
C ASN A 131 6.51 15.64 -0.21
N THR A 132 7.46 14.97 0.44
CA THR A 132 8.80 14.70 -0.11
C THR A 132 9.04 13.22 -0.39
N TYR A 133 8.00 12.39 -0.26
CA TYR A 133 8.10 10.98 -0.63
C TYR A 133 8.30 10.86 -2.15
N PRO A 134 9.25 10.04 -2.63
CA PRO A 134 9.47 9.84 -4.06
C PRO A 134 8.24 9.18 -4.72
N ASP A 135 8.18 9.18 -6.05
CA ASP A 135 7.08 8.54 -6.79
C ASP A 135 6.92 7.07 -6.43
N PHE A 136 8.03 6.39 -6.21
CA PHE A 136 8.05 5.14 -5.46
C PHE A 136 9.41 4.91 -4.79
N GLN A 137 9.39 4.17 -3.70
CA GLN A 137 10.59 3.60 -3.10
C GLN A 137 10.33 2.17 -2.64
N PHE A 138 11.21 1.27 -3.05
CA PHE A 138 11.16 -0.15 -2.69
C PHE A 138 12.53 -0.64 -2.25
N VAL A 139 12.52 -1.66 -1.40
CA VAL A 139 13.72 -2.42 -1.07
C VAL A 139 13.54 -3.86 -1.52
N LEU A 140 14.59 -4.43 -2.11
CA LEU A 140 14.69 -5.85 -2.40
C LEU A 140 15.22 -6.56 -1.16
N ALA A 141 14.44 -7.50 -0.65
CA ALA A 141 14.80 -8.22 0.57
C ALA A 141 15.95 -9.20 0.33
N GLU A 142 16.87 -9.25 1.27
CA GLU A 142 17.92 -10.26 1.41
C GLU A 142 17.64 -11.19 2.59
N VAL A 143 17.05 -10.65 3.67
CA VAL A 143 16.60 -11.44 4.82
C VAL A 143 15.18 -11.06 5.20
N LEU A 144 14.34 -12.07 5.27
CA LEU A 144 12.93 -11.98 5.68
C LEU A 144 12.69 -12.73 6.99
N LEU A 145 11.90 -12.13 7.86
CA LEU A 145 11.18 -12.83 8.93
C LEU A 145 9.72 -12.94 8.54
N ARG A 146 9.20 -14.15 8.50
CA ARG A 146 7.76 -14.41 8.32
C ARG A 146 7.17 -14.98 9.59
N VAL A 147 6.02 -14.46 9.98
CA VAL A 147 5.25 -14.92 11.15
C VAL A 147 3.86 -15.30 10.70
N ASN A 148 3.46 -16.52 11.02
CA ASN A 148 2.09 -16.98 10.86
C ASN A 148 1.38 -16.96 12.23
N HIS A 149 0.43 -16.05 12.40
CA HIS A 149 -0.27 -15.85 13.65
C HIS A 149 -1.30 -16.95 13.96
N GLU A 150 -1.80 -17.65 12.95
CA GLU A 150 -2.76 -18.76 13.15
C GLU A 150 -2.07 -19.99 13.75
N THR A 151 -0.88 -20.31 13.24
CA THR A 151 -0.10 -21.47 13.70
C THR A 151 0.89 -21.11 14.81
N SER A 152 1.06 -19.82 15.11
CA SER A 152 2.08 -19.32 16.04
C SER A 152 3.49 -19.78 15.66
N THR A 153 3.79 -19.81 14.37
CA THR A 153 5.09 -20.19 13.84
C THR A 153 5.78 -19.00 13.18
N ALA A 154 7.09 -18.96 13.28
CA ALA A 154 7.92 -17.99 12.58
C ALA A 154 9.11 -18.68 11.93
N TYR A 155 9.60 -18.12 10.84
CA TYR A 155 10.85 -18.57 10.23
C TYR A 155 11.59 -17.40 9.58
N LEU A 156 12.91 -17.56 9.51
CA LEU A 156 13.80 -16.68 8.76
C LEU A 156 14.09 -17.31 7.40
N ALA A 157 14.07 -16.48 6.37
CA ALA A 157 14.56 -16.83 5.04
C ALA A 157 15.64 -15.81 4.65
N GLY A 158 16.69 -16.27 3.99
CA GLY A 158 17.77 -15.42 3.54
C GLY A 158 18.42 -15.95 2.28
N VAL A 159 18.79 -15.05 1.37
CA VAL A 159 19.46 -15.34 0.12
C VAL A 159 20.34 -14.13 -0.24
N ASP A 160 21.57 -14.39 -0.66
CA ASP A 160 22.42 -13.33 -1.17
C ASP A 160 22.17 -13.03 -2.65
N ALA A 161 22.87 -12.05 -3.20
CA ALA A 161 22.75 -11.66 -4.59
C ALA A 161 23.16 -12.74 -5.60
N ALA A 162 23.99 -13.69 -5.18
CA ALA A 162 24.37 -14.84 -5.99
C ALA A 162 23.37 -16.00 -5.91
N GLY A 163 22.32 -15.87 -5.07
CA GLY A 163 21.37 -16.94 -4.79
C GLY A 163 21.90 -18.00 -3.82
N GLU A 164 22.99 -17.72 -3.13
CA GLU A 164 23.56 -18.59 -2.12
C GLU A 164 22.92 -18.33 -0.75
N GLY A 165 22.97 -19.35 0.11
CA GLY A 165 22.41 -19.23 1.46
C GLY A 165 23.25 -18.31 2.35
N ILE A 166 22.56 -17.56 3.19
CA ILE A 166 23.15 -16.66 4.19
C ILE A 166 23.14 -17.34 5.56
N ASP A 167 24.17 -17.07 6.38
CA ASP A 167 24.16 -17.47 7.78
C ASP A 167 23.11 -16.66 8.56
N LEU A 168 22.04 -17.31 8.95
CA LEU A 168 20.93 -16.72 9.69
C LEU A 168 21.01 -16.98 11.21
N GLU A 169 21.95 -17.79 11.67
CA GLU A 169 22.07 -18.19 13.08
C GLU A 169 22.19 -16.99 14.05
N PRO A 170 22.93 -15.93 13.73
CA PRO A 170 23.01 -14.75 14.60
C PRO A 170 21.65 -14.06 14.77
N LEU A 171 20.83 -14.01 13.72
CA LEU A 171 19.47 -13.41 13.78
C LEU A 171 18.48 -14.34 14.48
N ALA A 172 18.55 -15.64 14.22
CA ALA A 172 17.72 -16.63 14.90
C ALA A 172 17.97 -16.60 16.41
N SER A 173 19.23 -16.60 16.84
CA SER A 173 19.61 -16.48 18.25
C SER A 173 19.09 -15.18 18.89
N LEU A 174 19.03 -14.09 18.15
CA LEU A 174 18.50 -12.82 18.64
C LEU A 174 16.97 -12.87 18.81
N ILE A 175 16.27 -13.56 17.91
CA ILE A 175 14.79 -13.71 17.95
C ILE A 175 14.36 -14.65 19.07
N ASP A 176 15.11 -15.74 19.29
CA ASP A 176 14.86 -16.71 20.35
C ASP A 176 15.30 -16.19 21.73
N GLY A 177 16.05 -15.10 21.77
CA GLY A 177 16.52 -14.45 22.98
C GLY A 177 15.39 -13.74 23.76
N PRO A 178 15.71 -13.25 24.97
CA PRO A 178 14.75 -12.50 25.76
C PRO A 178 14.36 -11.20 25.02
N VAL A 179 13.04 -10.96 24.91
CA VAL A 179 12.53 -9.73 24.31
C VAL A 179 12.97 -8.55 25.19
N PRO A 180 13.78 -7.60 24.67
CA PRO A 180 14.15 -6.41 25.42
C PRO A 180 12.91 -5.62 25.81
N ALA A 181 12.86 -5.10 27.04
CA ALA A 181 11.81 -4.16 27.39
C ALA A 181 11.91 -2.95 26.47
N TYR A 182 10.81 -2.62 25.80
CA TYR A 182 10.75 -1.38 25.05
C TYR A 182 10.71 -0.20 26.03
N GLU A 183 11.73 0.61 26.00
CA GLU A 183 11.77 1.88 26.73
C GLU A 183 11.36 2.99 25.75
N PRO A 184 10.14 3.55 25.89
CA PRO A 184 9.74 4.67 25.03
C PRO A 184 10.71 5.83 25.23
N THR A 185 11.14 6.43 24.15
CA THR A 185 11.93 7.67 24.24
C THR A 185 11.09 8.69 25.01
N THR A 186 11.56 9.09 26.18
CA THR A 186 10.87 10.07 27.05
C THR A 186 10.91 11.45 26.38
N GLY A 187 10.01 11.67 25.45
CA GLY A 187 9.60 13.01 25.05
C GLY A 187 8.82 13.65 26.20
N SER A 188 8.82 14.96 26.29
CA SER A 188 8.09 15.70 27.34
C SER A 188 6.64 15.21 27.41
N ALA A 189 6.13 15.04 28.63
CA ALA A 189 4.74 14.70 28.89
C ALA A 189 3.74 15.81 28.43
N GLU A 190 4.24 16.86 27.81
CA GLU A 190 3.45 17.90 27.19
C GLU A 190 2.75 17.37 25.94
N ARG A 191 1.45 17.63 25.83
CA ARG A 191 0.68 17.31 24.64
C ARG A 191 1.33 17.96 23.43
N ALA A 192 1.69 17.15 22.42
CA ALA A 192 2.21 17.65 21.16
C ALA A 192 1.23 18.69 20.56
N VAL A 193 1.77 19.81 20.14
CA VAL A 193 0.98 20.85 19.48
C VAL A 193 0.75 20.41 18.03
N VAL A 194 -0.50 20.10 17.72
CA VAL A 194 -0.91 19.69 16.36
C VAL A 194 -1.25 20.94 15.55
N LYS A 195 -0.66 21.05 14.36
CA LYS A 195 -0.93 22.12 13.39
C LYS A 195 -1.54 21.55 12.13
N ALA A 196 -2.64 22.15 11.65
CA ALA A 196 -3.23 21.81 10.36
C ALA A 196 -2.55 22.63 9.24
N THR A 197 -2.34 22.02 8.07
CA THR A 197 -1.79 22.70 6.87
C THR A 197 -2.79 23.69 6.26
N VAL A 198 -4.09 23.41 6.42
CA VAL A 198 -5.19 24.29 6.00
C VAL A 198 -6.06 24.58 7.22
N PRO A 199 -6.32 25.85 7.55
CA PRO A 199 -7.22 26.23 8.65
C PRO A 199 -8.63 25.66 8.48
N ASP A 200 -9.33 25.45 9.58
CA ASP A 200 -10.69 24.88 9.58
C ASP A 200 -11.69 25.67 8.73
N ALA A 201 -11.61 27.00 8.76
CA ALA A 201 -12.51 27.85 8.00
C ALA A 201 -12.30 27.69 6.50
N ASP A 202 -11.04 27.69 6.06
CA ASP A 202 -10.67 27.56 4.65
C ASP A 202 -11.00 26.17 4.13
N PHE A 203 -10.76 25.11 4.93
CA PHE A 203 -11.11 23.75 4.55
C PHE A 203 -12.62 23.58 4.39
N ARG A 204 -13.43 24.18 5.28
CA ARG A 204 -14.90 24.17 5.13
C ARG A 204 -15.37 24.93 3.88
N ALA A 205 -14.73 26.06 3.56
CA ALA A 205 -15.04 26.81 2.34
C ALA A 205 -14.73 25.99 1.08
N GLN A 206 -13.59 25.28 1.04
CA GLN A 206 -13.26 24.35 -0.04
C GLN A 206 -14.30 23.24 -0.18
N VAL A 207 -14.80 22.69 0.93
CA VAL A 207 -15.86 21.66 0.87
C VAL A 207 -17.16 22.22 0.26
N GLU A 208 -17.56 23.45 0.58
CA GLU A 208 -18.76 24.07 0.01
C GLU A 208 -18.57 24.33 -1.51
N ASP A 209 -17.40 24.80 -1.94
CA ASP A 209 -17.07 24.99 -3.34
C ASP A 209 -17.13 23.65 -4.12
N LEU A 210 -16.57 22.59 -3.57
CA LEU A 210 -16.61 21.25 -4.18
C LEU A 210 -18.05 20.68 -4.28
N LYS A 211 -18.95 21.02 -3.38
CA LYS A 211 -20.37 20.66 -3.47
C LYS A 211 -21.06 21.32 -4.70
N GLU A 212 -20.62 22.52 -5.09
CA GLU A 212 -21.13 23.16 -6.29
C GLU A 212 -20.78 22.35 -7.54
N HIS A 213 -19.56 21.80 -7.63
CA HIS A 213 -19.15 20.92 -8.72
C HIS A 213 -19.99 19.64 -8.80
N ILE A 214 -20.37 19.06 -7.65
CA ILE A 214 -21.30 17.92 -7.62
C ILE A 214 -22.68 18.33 -8.14
N THR A 215 -23.17 19.49 -7.72
CA THR A 215 -24.49 20.01 -8.14
C THR A 215 -24.52 20.31 -9.64
N ASN A 216 -23.42 20.81 -10.19
CA ASN A 216 -23.27 21.11 -11.61
C ASN A 216 -23.10 19.84 -12.48
N GLY A 217 -22.82 18.70 -11.86
CA GLY A 217 -22.61 17.43 -12.56
C GLY A 217 -21.20 17.22 -13.10
N ASP A 218 -20.23 17.99 -12.61
CA ASP A 218 -18.82 17.85 -13.00
C ASP A 218 -18.21 16.57 -12.41
N ILE A 219 -18.61 16.24 -11.19
CA ILE A 219 -18.15 15.08 -10.42
C ILE A 219 -19.31 14.43 -9.66
N TYR A 220 -19.13 13.14 -9.30
CA TYR A 220 -20.07 12.43 -8.43
C TYR A 220 -19.60 12.45 -6.97
N GLN A 221 -18.30 12.37 -6.76
CA GLN A 221 -17.65 12.33 -5.46
C GLN A 221 -16.25 12.93 -5.56
N VAL A 222 -15.81 13.60 -4.49
CA VAL A 222 -14.43 14.05 -4.31
C VAL A 222 -14.06 13.94 -2.85
N VAL A 223 -12.80 13.59 -2.58
CA VAL A 223 -12.27 13.44 -1.22
C VAL A 223 -11.21 14.53 -0.97
N PRO A 224 -11.60 15.70 -0.44
CA PRO A 224 -10.64 16.73 -0.07
C PRO A 224 -9.85 16.27 1.16
N ALA A 225 -8.57 16.61 1.20
CA ALA A 225 -7.69 16.26 2.30
C ALA A 225 -6.85 17.45 2.77
N ARG A 226 -6.45 17.40 4.04
CA ARG A 226 -5.43 18.28 4.61
C ARG A 226 -4.52 17.50 5.56
N ALA A 227 -3.29 17.94 5.72
CA ALA A 227 -2.34 17.30 6.62
C ALA A 227 -2.36 17.96 8.00
N PHE A 228 -1.96 17.19 8.99
CA PHE A 228 -1.69 17.64 10.35
C PHE A 228 -0.25 17.30 10.71
N THR A 229 0.45 18.24 11.33
CA THR A 229 1.84 18.07 11.75
C THR A 229 1.97 18.21 13.27
N ALA A 230 2.83 17.40 13.85
CA ALA A 230 3.20 17.45 15.26
C ALA A 230 4.63 16.95 15.46
N GLU A 231 5.28 17.34 16.53
CA GLU A 231 6.56 16.75 16.92
C GLU A 231 6.37 15.28 17.33
N CYS A 232 7.26 14.42 16.83
CA CYS A 232 7.28 13.00 17.14
C CYS A 232 8.72 12.56 17.42
N ALA A 233 9.06 12.36 18.68
CA ALA A 233 10.40 11.92 19.08
C ALA A 233 10.62 10.40 18.95
N ASP A 234 9.53 9.63 18.84
CA ASP A 234 9.53 8.17 18.83
C ASP A 234 8.49 7.64 17.82
N PRO A 235 8.82 7.61 16.52
CA PRO A 235 7.92 7.13 15.49
C PRO A 235 7.52 5.64 15.66
N PHE A 236 8.44 4.78 16.08
CA PHE A 236 8.13 3.38 16.31
C PHE A 236 7.19 3.18 17.50
N GLY A 237 7.38 3.96 18.58
CA GLY A 237 6.43 3.99 19.69
C GLY A 237 5.06 4.51 19.30
N ALA A 238 5.00 5.50 18.41
CA ALA A 238 3.74 5.98 17.83
C ALA A 238 3.05 4.89 16.99
N TYR A 239 3.80 4.15 16.16
CA TYR A 239 3.29 2.98 15.43
C TYR A 239 2.72 1.91 16.37
N ARG A 240 3.44 1.56 17.44
CA ARG A 240 2.95 0.58 18.43
C ARG A 240 1.64 1.01 19.07
N ARG A 241 1.50 2.28 19.43
CA ARG A 241 0.25 2.82 19.97
C ARG A 241 -0.87 2.81 18.93
N LEU A 242 -0.56 3.12 17.67
CA LEU A 242 -1.53 3.00 16.57
C LEU A 242 -2.03 1.56 16.45
N ARG A 243 -1.12 0.59 16.47
CA ARG A 243 -1.43 -0.84 16.42
C ARG A 243 -2.33 -1.30 17.55
N GLU A 244 -2.12 -0.79 18.76
CA GLU A 244 -2.95 -1.10 19.94
C GLU A 244 -4.33 -0.42 19.88
N SER A 245 -4.39 0.83 19.43
CA SER A 245 -5.63 1.62 19.44
C SER A 245 -6.52 1.38 18.23
N ASN A 246 -5.93 1.06 17.08
CA ASN A 246 -6.62 0.86 15.81
C ASN A 246 -5.99 -0.27 14.98
N PRO A 247 -6.02 -1.52 15.49
CA PRO A 247 -5.52 -2.65 14.73
C PRO A 247 -6.30 -2.77 13.42
N SER A 248 -5.57 -3.04 12.34
CA SER A 248 -6.12 -3.08 10.97
C SER A 248 -5.54 -4.25 10.19
N PRO A 249 -6.24 -4.74 9.14
CA PRO A 249 -5.77 -5.86 8.32
C PRO A 249 -4.42 -5.58 7.63
N TYR A 250 -4.15 -4.32 7.32
CA TYR A 250 -2.93 -3.88 6.67
C TYR A 250 -2.27 -2.81 7.52
N MET A 251 -1.29 -3.20 8.30
CA MET A 251 -0.42 -2.30 9.05
C MET A 251 0.98 -2.36 8.47
N PHE A 252 1.64 -1.24 8.43
CA PHE A 252 2.98 -1.14 7.90
C PHE A 252 3.84 -0.15 8.68
N TYR A 253 5.14 -0.43 8.70
CA TYR A 253 6.17 0.47 9.19
C TYR A 253 7.41 0.32 8.30
N LEU A 254 7.84 1.42 7.72
CA LEU A 254 9.02 1.51 6.86
C LEU A 254 10.00 2.50 7.49
N ARG A 255 11.26 2.11 7.57
CA ARG A 255 12.35 3.00 7.95
C ARG A 255 13.31 3.13 6.79
N ASN A 256 13.40 4.32 6.25
CA ASN A 256 14.28 4.68 5.14
C ASN A 256 15.22 5.81 5.56
N PRO A 257 16.31 6.07 4.83
CA PRO A 257 17.14 7.24 5.08
C PRO A 257 16.32 8.52 5.04
N GLY A 258 16.33 9.28 6.15
CA GLY A 258 15.71 10.59 6.23
C GLY A 258 14.22 10.61 6.61
N TYR A 259 13.52 9.47 6.64
CA TYR A 259 12.11 9.41 7.07
C TYR A 259 11.68 8.04 7.56
N GLU A 260 10.60 8.03 8.31
CA GLU A 260 9.86 6.83 8.68
C GLU A 260 8.40 6.99 8.24
N LEU A 261 7.84 5.94 7.64
CA LEU A 261 6.45 5.91 7.19
C LEU A 261 5.73 4.75 7.85
N PHE A 262 4.59 5.02 8.50
CA PHE A 262 3.79 3.97 9.11
C PHE A 262 2.30 4.28 9.04
N GLY A 263 1.48 3.23 9.10
CA GLY A 263 0.05 3.39 9.02
C GLY A 263 -0.74 2.14 9.36
N ALA A 264 -2.06 2.33 9.39
CA ALA A 264 -3.06 1.31 9.57
C ALA A 264 -4.15 1.52 8.52
N SER A 265 -4.43 0.50 7.68
CA SER A 265 -5.41 0.59 6.61
C SER A 265 -6.35 -0.61 6.64
N PRO A 266 -7.67 -0.39 6.47
CA PRO A 266 -8.62 -1.45 6.20
C PRO A 266 -8.60 -1.88 4.73
N GLU A 267 -8.00 -1.07 3.84
CA GLU A 267 -8.17 -1.13 2.40
C GLU A 267 -7.06 -1.91 1.70
N SER A 268 -7.46 -2.71 0.70
CA SER A 268 -6.57 -3.40 -0.21
C SER A 268 -6.82 -2.88 -1.62
N ASN A 269 -5.84 -2.25 -2.26
CA ASN A 269 -5.98 -1.77 -3.63
C ASN A 269 -6.11 -2.95 -4.59
N LEU A 270 -5.04 -3.72 -4.77
CA LEU A 270 -4.99 -4.81 -5.73
C LEU A 270 -4.37 -6.06 -5.09
N LYS A 271 -5.01 -7.21 -5.34
CA LYS A 271 -4.40 -8.51 -5.07
C LYS A 271 -4.23 -9.28 -6.38
N PHE A 272 -3.05 -9.82 -6.59
CA PHE A 272 -2.74 -10.66 -7.74
C PHE A 272 -2.27 -12.04 -7.29
N ASN A 273 -2.83 -13.07 -7.91
CA ASN A 273 -2.39 -14.45 -7.73
C ASN A 273 -1.67 -14.91 -9.01
N HIS A 274 -0.37 -15.10 -8.90
CA HIS A 274 0.48 -15.47 -10.05
C HIS A 274 0.07 -16.82 -10.67
N ALA A 275 -0.26 -17.84 -9.86
CA ALA A 275 -0.57 -19.17 -10.35
C ALA A 275 -1.86 -19.23 -11.17
N THR A 276 -2.88 -18.47 -10.78
CA THR A 276 -4.18 -18.39 -11.45
C THR A 276 -4.33 -17.19 -12.35
N ARG A 277 -3.39 -16.26 -12.32
CA ARG A 277 -3.46 -14.92 -12.93
C ARG A 277 -4.68 -14.13 -12.53
N GLN A 278 -5.29 -14.44 -11.39
CA GLN A 278 -6.44 -13.73 -10.87
C GLN A 278 -6.02 -12.39 -10.24
N VAL A 279 -6.67 -11.33 -10.67
CA VAL A 279 -6.62 -10.00 -10.03
C VAL A 279 -7.91 -9.74 -9.27
N GLU A 280 -7.80 -9.07 -8.14
CA GLU A 280 -8.92 -8.74 -7.27
C GLU A 280 -8.81 -7.30 -6.77
N LEU A 281 -9.94 -6.58 -6.79
CA LEU A 281 -10.13 -5.28 -6.16
C LEU A 281 -11.21 -5.39 -5.08
N TYR A 282 -11.01 -4.67 -3.99
CA TYR A 282 -11.92 -4.68 -2.85
C TYR A 282 -12.46 -3.27 -2.58
N PRO A 283 -13.46 -2.80 -3.35
CA PRO A 283 -14.07 -1.50 -3.03
C PRO A 283 -14.72 -1.54 -1.65
N ILE A 284 -14.32 -0.57 -0.81
CA ILE A 284 -14.80 -0.39 0.56
C ILE A 284 -15.41 1.00 0.65
N ALA A 285 -16.71 1.08 0.86
CA ALA A 285 -17.42 2.34 1.06
C ALA A 285 -18.72 2.10 1.83
N GLY A 286 -19.10 3.06 2.62
CA GLY A 286 -20.18 2.92 3.59
C GLY A 286 -19.67 2.44 4.94
N THR A 287 -19.93 3.23 5.99
CA THR A 287 -19.34 3.01 7.31
C THR A 287 -20.37 3.23 8.41
N ARG A 288 -20.33 2.35 9.42
CA ARG A 288 -21.00 2.56 10.71
C ARG A 288 -20.06 2.18 11.85
N PRO A 289 -20.19 2.82 13.02
CA PRO A 289 -19.45 2.39 14.20
C PRO A 289 -19.90 0.97 14.60
N ARG A 290 -18.99 0.23 15.25
CA ARG A 290 -19.34 -1.01 15.93
C ARG A 290 -20.29 -0.73 17.09
N GLY A 291 -21.18 -1.66 17.35
CA GLY A 291 -21.98 -1.65 18.57
C GLY A 291 -21.15 -2.11 19.76
N LEU A 292 -20.51 -1.19 20.47
CA LEU A 292 -19.66 -1.48 21.62
C LEU A 292 -20.31 -1.01 22.92
N ASN A 293 -20.07 -1.77 23.97
CA ASN A 293 -20.32 -1.37 25.35
C ASN A 293 -19.25 -0.36 25.83
N PRO A 294 -19.47 0.37 26.94
CA PRO A 294 -18.47 1.29 27.48
C PRO A 294 -17.13 0.66 27.85
N ASP A 295 -17.10 -0.62 28.12
CA ASP A 295 -15.87 -1.40 28.39
C ASP A 295 -15.14 -1.89 27.13
N GLY A 296 -15.67 -1.57 25.92
CA GLY A 296 -15.11 -1.96 24.65
C GLY A 296 -15.54 -3.35 24.15
N THR A 297 -16.33 -4.09 24.92
CA THR A 297 -16.88 -5.38 24.46
C THR A 297 -18.01 -5.17 23.46
N VAL A 298 -18.26 -6.18 22.59
CA VAL A 298 -19.29 -6.10 21.57
C VAL A 298 -20.68 -6.25 22.20
N ASN A 299 -21.55 -5.25 21.97
CA ASN A 299 -22.98 -5.34 22.22
C ASN A 299 -23.66 -5.89 20.95
N HIS A 300 -24.00 -7.14 20.92
CA HIS A 300 -24.52 -7.83 19.74
C HIS A 300 -25.81 -7.21 19.19
N GLU A 301 -26.72 -6.74 20.06
CA GLU A 301 -27.96 -6.08 19.62
C GLU A 301 -27.65 -4.76 18.90
N LEU A 302 -26.82 -3.93 19.51
CA LEU A 302 -26.43 -2.63 18.94
C LEU A 302 -25.61 -2.84 17.64
N ASP A 303 -24.70 -3.80 17.61
CA ASP A 303 -23.88 -4.11 16.45
C ASP A 303 -24.72 -4.59 15.25
N THR A 304 -25.74 -5.46 15.52
CA THR A 304 -26.68 -5.89 14.49
C THR A 304 -27.57 -4.73 14.00
N ARG A 305 -27.94 -3.81 14.89
CA ARG A 305 -28.69 -2.60 14.50
C ARG A 305 -27.86 -1.67 13.61
N MET A 306 -26.59 -1.49 13.93
CA MET A 306 -25.67 -0.69 13.09
C MET A 306 -25.48 -1.34 11.72
N GLU A 307 -25.34 -2.66 11.64
CA GLU A 307 -25.28 -3.38 10.37
C GLU A 307 -26.55 -3.19 9.55
N LEU A 308 -27.73 -3.34 10.16
CA LEU A 308 -28.99 -3.16 9.46
C LEU A 308 -29.11 -1.73 8.90
N GLN A 309 -28.76 -0.72 9.69
CA GLN A 309 -28.73 0.67 9.24
C GLN A 309 -27.78 0.85 8.05
N LEU A 310 -26.58 0.26 8.11
CA LEU A 310 -25.61 0.34 7.01
C LEU A 310 -26.15 -0.28 5.72
N ARG A 311 -26.75 -1.47 5.81
CA ARG A 311 -27.28 -2.23 4.66
C ARG A 311 -28.51 -1.57 4.03
N THR A 312 -29.27 -0.78 4.78
CA THR A 312 -30.52 -0.15 4.33
C THR A 312 -30.39 1.34 4.04
N ASP A 313 -29.25 1.94 4.30
CA ASP A 313 -29.01 3.36 4.00
C ASP A 313 -28.85 3.56 2.49
N ALA A 314 -29.81 4.26 1.89
CA ALA A 314 -29.85 4.46 0.43
C ALA A 314 -28.61 5.22 -0.09
N LYS A 315 -28.08 6.17 0.68
CA LYS A 315 -26.87 6.92 0.32
C LYS A 315 -25.65 6.01 0.32
N GLU A 316 -25.43 5.28 1.40
CA GLU A 316 -24.27 4.39 1.54
C GLU A 316 -24.26 3.29 0.46
N VAL A 317 -25.44 2.72 0.17
CA VAL A 317 -25.59 1.69 -0.88
C VAL A 317 -25.35 2.28 -2.28
N ALA A 318 -25.85 3.48 -2.56
CA ALA A 318 -25.65 4.15 -3.85
C ALA A 318 -24.17 4.50 -4.07
N GLU A 319 -23.52 5.07 -3.08
CA GLU A 319 -22.09 5.37 -3.09
C GLU A 319 -21.25 4.11 -3.31
N HIS A 320 -21.52 3.05 -2.55
CA HIS A 320 -20.83 1.78 -2.68
C HIS A 320 -20.97 1.17 -4.07
N THR A 321 -22.20 1.17 -4.62
CA THR A 321 -22.47 0.62 -5.94
C THR A 321 -21.74 1.40 -7.04
N MET A 322 -21.66 2.72 -6.92
CA MET A 322 -20.87 3.58 -7.82
C MET A 322 -19.38 3.19 -7.80
N LEU A 323 -18.82 2.96 -6.63
CA LEU A 323 -17.40 2.57 -6.48
C LEU A 323 -17.13 1.13 -6.93
N VAL A 324 -18.10 0.23 -6.79
CA VAL A 324 -18.03 -1.13 -7.41
C VAL A 324 -17.98 -1.02 -8.94
N ASP A 325 -18.78 -0.13 -9.53
CA ASP A 325 -18.77 0.07 -10.98
C ASP A 325 -17.46 0.71 -11.45
N LEU A 326 -16.91 1.65 -10.69
CA LEU A 326 -15.58 2.21 -10.93
C LEU A 326 -14.50 1.11 -10.92
N ALA A 327 -14.47 0.26 -9.90
CA ALA A 327 -13.54 -0.87 -9.83
C ALA A 327 -13.71 -1.86 -11.00
N ARG A 328 -14.95 -2.06 -11.48
CA ARG A 328 -15.22 -2.85 -12.68
C ARG A 328 -14.65 -2.21 -13.94
N ASN A 329 -14.69 -0.88 -14.04
CA ASN A 329 -14.12 -0.14 -15.17
C ASN A 329 -12.59 -0.20 -15.15
N ASP A 330 -11.95 0.00 -14.00
CA ASP A 330 -10.50 -0.16 -13.85
C ASP A 330 -10.04 -1.56 -14.27
N MET A 331 -10.72 -2.57 -13.75
CA MET A 331 -10.43 -3.97 -14.06
C MET A 331 -10.63 -4.29 -15.55
N ALA A 332 -11.55 -3.57 -16.25
CA ALA A 332 -11.79 -3.80 -17.67
C ALA A 332 -10.60 -3.45 -18.57
N ARG A 333 -9.74 -2.55 -18.12
CA ARG A 333 -8.52 -2.11 -18.82
C ARG A 333 -7.48 -3.23 -18.97
N VAL A 334 -7.49 -4.19 -18.03
CA VAL A 334 -6.44 -5.22 -17.90
C VAL A 334 -6.95 -6.65 -17.91
N ALA A 335 -8.25 -6.87 -17.90
CA ALA A 335 -8.84 -8.19 -17.78
C ALA A 335 -8.95 -8.90 -19.14
N GLU A 336 -8.75 -10.22 -19.13
CA GLU A 336 -9.19 -11.09 -20.21
C GLU A 336 -10.70 -10.90 -20.46
N PRO A 337 -11.13 -10.82 -21.74
CA PRO A 337 -12.54 -10.65 -22.05
C PRO A 337 -13.43 -11.70 -21.38
N ARG A 338 -14.57 -11.25 -20.83
CA ARG A 338 -15.60 -12.09 -20.19
C ARG A 338 -15.19 -12.75 -18.87
N THR A 339 -14.05 -12.42 -18.30
CA THR A 339 -13.61 -12.99 -16.99
C THR A 339 -13.99 -12.15 -15.79
N ARG A 340 -14.27 -10.86 -15.99
CA ARG A 340 -14.62 -9.92 -14.92
C ARG A 340 -15.93 -10.31 -14.22
N ARG A 341 -15.91 -10.37 -12.88
CA ARG A 341 -17.05 -10.74 -12.03
C ARG A 341 -17.07 -9.91 -10.75
N VAL A 342 -18.26 -9.60 -10.27
CA VAL A 342 -18.47 -9.20 -8.88
C VAL A 342 -18.77 -10.47 -8.11
N ARG A 343 -17.82 -10.93 -7.30
CA ARG A 343 -17.94 -12.19 -6.53
C ARG A 343 -18.76 -12.03 -5.28
N GLU A 344 -18.56 -10.93 -4.60
CA GLU A 344 -19.23 -10.55 -3.38
C GLU A 344 -19.71 -9.12 -3.55
N LEU A 345 -20.96 -8.86 -3.20
CA LEU A 345 -21.56 -7.54 -3.31
C LEU A 345 -22.19 -7.17 -1.98
N LEU A 346 -21.87 -5.97 -1.45
CA LEU A 346 -22.48 -5.39 -0.25
C LEU A 346 -22.34 -6.31 1.00
N GLN A 347 -21.20 -6.98 1.15
CA GLN A 347 -20.92 -7.68 2.40
C GLN A 347 -20.58 -6.68 3.50
N VAL A 348 -20.76 -7.06 4.76
CA VAL A 348 -20.36 -6.24 5.89
C VAL A 348 -19.16 -6.88 6.57
N ASP A 349 -18.02 -6.21 6.46
CA ASP A 349 -16.81 -6.55 7.20
C ASP A 349 -16.78 -5.75 8.51
N ARG A 350 -16.47 -6.45 9.62
CA ARG A 350 -16.41 -5.86 10.96
C ARG A 350 -14.97 -5.76 11.41
N TYR A 351 -14.55 -4.52 11.68
CA TYR A 351 -13.23 -4.20 12.24
C TYR A 351 -13.35 -3.90 13.74
N SER A 352 -12.27 -3.53 14.37
CA SER A 352 -12.24 -3.28 15.82
C SER A 352 -13.18 -2.15 16.26
N ARG A 353 -13.32 -1.07 15.47
CA ARG A 353 -14.08 0.13 15.83
C ARG A 353 -15.24 0.45 14.89
N VAL A 354 -15.16 -0.03 13.67
CA VAL A 354 -16.13 0.27 12.61
C VAL A 354 -16.53 -0.99 11.86
N MET A 355 -17.59 -0.89 11.08
CA MET A 355 -17.97 -1.87 10.06
C MET A 355 -18.12 -1.14 8.72
N HIS A 356 -17.77 -1.82 7.64
CA HIS A 356 -17.84 -1.29 6.28
C HIS A 356 -18.66 -2.19 5.36
N LEU A 357 -19.28 -1.59 4.34
CA LEU A 357 -19.69 -2.33 3.16
C LEU A 357 -18.45 -2.62 2.32
N VAL A 358 -18.31 -3.88 1.94
CA VAL A 358 -17.19 -4.38 1.13
C VAL A 358 -17.75 -5.19 -0.04
N SER A 359 -17.17 -5.01 -1.21
CA SER A 359 -17.42 -5.87 -2.37
C SER A 359 -16.11 -6.40 -2.92
N ARG A 360 -16.17 -7.46 -3.73
CA ARG A 360 -15.01 -8.05 -4.38
C ARG A 360 -15.24 -8.16 -5.87
N VAL A 361 -14.42 -7.45 -6.64
CA VAL A 361 -14.36 -7.53 -8.11
C VAL A 361 -13.16 -8.37 -8.49
N THR A 362 -13.35 -9.37 -9.33
CA THR A 362 -12.30 -10.27 -9.78
C THR A 362 -12.25 -10.38 -11.28
N ALA A 363 -11.06 -10.63 -11.84
CA ALA A 363 -10.87 -10.98 -13.24
C ALA A 363 -9.61 -11.82 -13.42
N THR A 364 -9.47 -12.45 -14.59
CA THR A 364 -8.20 -13.00 -15.04
C THR A 364 -7.43 -11.90 -15.75
N LEU A 365 -6.18 -11.66 -15.37
CA LEU A 365 -5.30 -10.68 -16.00
C LEU A 365 -4.97 -11.15 -17.43
N ALA A 366 -5.01 -10.25 -18.39
CA ALA A 366 -4.64 -10.51 -19.77
C ALA A 366 -3.20 -11.05 -19.85
N SER A 367 -2.96 -12.01 -20.76
CA SER A 367 -1.75 -12.80 -20.79
C SER A 367 -0.47 -12.00 -21.09
N ASP A 368 -0.62 -10.87 -21.75
CA ASP A 368 0.43 -9.92 -22.13
C ASP A 368 0.71 -8.83 -21.09
N LEU A 369 -0.01 -8.83 -19.96
CA LEU A 369 0.13 -7.87 -18.86
C LEU A 369 0.63 -8.57 -17.59
N ASP A 370 1.22 -7.80 -16.68
CA ASP A 370 1.67 -8.24 -15.37
C ASP A 370 0.97 -7.52 -14.19
N ALA A 371 1.38 -7.83 -12.98
CA ALA A 371 0.80 -7.25 -11.76
C ALA A 371 1.03 -5.75 -11.66
N LEU A 372 2.15 -5.23 -12.18
CA LEU A 372 2.45 -3.79 -12.16
C LEU A 372 1.59 -3.05 -13.18
N ASP A 373 1.31 -3.63 -14.34
CA ASP A 373 0.35 -3.07 -15.30
C ASP A 373 -1.06 -3.01 -14.69
N ALA A 374 -1.46 -4.09 -14.02
CA ALA A 374 -2.75 -4.13 -13.33
C ALA A 374 -2.83 -3.07 -12.22
N TYR A 375 -1.75 -2.89 -11.45
CA TYR A 375 -1.69 -1.87 -10.40
C TYR A 375 -1.80 -0.46 -11.00
N ARG A 376 -1.01 -0.14 -12.03
CA ARG A 376 -1.04 1.17 -12.70
C ARG A 376 -2.43 1.46 -13.29
N ALA A 377 -3.06 0.50 -13.94
CA ALA A 377 -4.40 0.65 -14.49
C ALA A 377 -5.48 0.89 -13.41
N CYS A 378 -5.31 0.35 -12.21
CA CYS A 378 -6.26 0.49 -11.10
C CYS A 378 -5.92 1.63 -10.13
N MET A 379 -4.82 2.33 -10.36
CA MET A 379 -4.39 3.48 -9.56
C MET A 379 -5.20 4.74 -9.95
N ASN A 380 -5.59 5.64 -9.05
CA ASN A 380 -5.72 5.43 -7.62
C ASN A 380 -7.12 4.89 -7.31
N MET A 381 -7.31 4.28 -6.11
CA MET A 381 -8.64 3.80 -5.73
C MET A 381 -9.64 4.96 -5.65
N GLY A 382 -10.77 4.84 -6.34
CA GLY A 382 -11.83 5.85 -6.32
C GLY A 382 -12.44 6.09 -4.93
N THR A 383 -12.39 5.09 -4.06
CA THR A 383 -12.77 5.19 -2.65
C THR A 383 -11.97 6.25 -1.89
N LEU A 384 -10.74 6.53 -2.32
CA LEU A 384 -9.82 7.48 -1.68
C LEU A 384 -9.71 8.83 -2.42
N THR A 385 -10.13 8.90 -3.68
CA THR A 385 -9.95 10.09 -4.51
C THR A 385 -11.26 10.75 -4.91
N GLY A 386 -12.22 9.94 -5.31
CA GLY A 386 -13.50 10.36 -5.86
C GLY A 386 -13.83 9.69 -7.18
N ALA A 387 -14.90 10.17 -7.84
CA ALA A 387 -15.40 9.68 -9.10
C ALA A 387 -15.98 10.83 -9.94
N PRO A 388 -15.71 10.90 -11.26
CA PRO A 388 -14.78 10.04 -12.02
C PRO A 388 -13.33 10.24 -11.59
N LYS A 389 -12.49 9.28 -11.93
CA LYS A 389 -11.03 9.36 -11.69
C LYS A 389 -10.38 10.30 -12.70
#